data_39e8de53d87758bc35ba3e119ce59244
#
_entry.id   39e8de53d87758bc35ba3e119ce59244
#
_cell.length_a   1.000
_cell.length_b   1.000
_cell.length_c   1.000
_cell.angle_alpha   90.00
_cell.angle_beta   90.00
_cell.angle_gamma   90.00
#
_symmetry.space_group_name_H-M   'P 1'
#
loop_
_entity.id
_entity.type
_entity.pdbx_description
1 polymer ?
#
loop_
_entity_poly.entity_id
_entity_poly.type
_entity_poly.pdbx_seq_one_letter_code
_entity_poly.pdbx_strand_id
1 'polypeptide(L)'
;MTGTVVTFYSYKGGVGRSFTLANIAVLLARWGHRVLAVDWDLEAPGLHHYFRPLLSRPPRGGVVDLADDFLACGNPHDHAIPLDLAVDGSVALLAAGRDDADYTRRVQSLDWEDLYRRGFAEFLERRREEWTENYDFVLIDSRTGISDSGGICTAHLPDWLVVLFTANQQSVDGVVDIARRADAARDRLPYDRQPHLVLPILSRLDNRVEYERAEAWQERCAEATASLFRNWLDKSVSQEQMLRHTTVPYVSYWSFGEQLPVLEEPSPSADQVSFSLETVAAVLAHQFDRTALLADNRDAYVAAARSHRQSYDLDLLVSSPRPAQRIANQLIEELKTLGLRVDRSLSGDPEFLEQSSDPAEHLCLIVDGVVSRWQASEAERFLRHALDTGGRQLFCVLTGRTDREQLPPFLQNLRLFVLDAASRPRQVARQLHEIVTDGPPNRTDADQAVLQDAAAALRGVPEELTHQGRWAIVEQTVRDMTAALDQGDVALLKDLTVDLELLNDVRANGSRFAAPAGLRAYIDALINRLHRRIEAYTN
;
A
#
# COMPACT_ATOMS: atom_id res chain seq x y z
N MET A 1 -7.03 11.44 -12.43
CA MET A 1 -7.59 11.69 -11.07
C MET A 1 -7.04 13.03 -10.61
N THR A 2 -7.86 13.88 -10.01
CA THR A 2 -7.40 15.13 -9.38
C THR A 2 -6.60 14.78 -8.12
N GLY A 3 -5.51 15.49 -7.87
CA GLY A 3 -4.68 15.30 -6.68
C GLY A 3 -5.42 15.66 -5.38
N THR A 4 -4.81 15.35 -4.25
CA THR A 4 -5.40 15.54 -2.91
C THR A 4 -4.56 16.50 -2.08
N VAL A 5 -5.22 17.45 -1.42
CA VAL A 5 -4.57 18.40 -0.50
C VAL A 5 -4.64 17.87 0.93
N VAL A 6 -3.49 17.69 1.56
CA VAL A 6 -3.35 17.15 2.91
C VAL A 6 -2.64 18.16 3.80
N THR A 7 -3.30 18.65 4.84
CA THR A 7 -2.65 19.53 5.81
C THR A 7 -2.16 18.74 7.02
N PHE A 8 -0.90 18.93 7.36
CA PHE A 8 -0.30 18.47 8.59
C PHE A 8 -0.43 19.58 9.65
N TYR A 9 -1.13 19.27 10.71
CA TYR A 9 -1.42 20.22 11.79
C TYR A 9 -1.01 19.69 13.16
N SER A 10 -0.64 20.58 14.04
CA SER A 10 -0.44 20.28 15.46
C SER A 10 -0.84 21.46 16.34
N TYR A 11 -1.47 21.16 17.48
CA TYR A 11 -1.87 22.22 18.42
C TYR A 11 -0.67 22.86 19.12
N LYS A 12 0.39 22.07 19.39
CA LYS A 12 1.64 22.54 20.01
C LYS A 12 2.80 22.43 19.04
N GLY A 13 3.80 23.30 19.23
CA GLY A 13 5.08 23.21 18.54
C GLY A 13 5.94 22.04 19.03
N GLY A 14 6.93 21.64 18.22
CA GLY A 14 7.92 20.63 18.60
C GLY A 14 7.42 19.19 18.60
N VAL A 15 6.25 18.91 18.06
CA VAL A 15 5.69 17.55 17.96
C VAL A 15 6.22 16.73 16.76
N GLY A 16 7.03 17.32 15.89
CA GLY A 16 7.60 16.64 14.73
C GLY A 16 6.74 16.73 13.46
N ARG A 17 5.90 17.76 13.31
CA ARG A 17 5.01 17.96 12.15
C ARG A 17 5.79 18.06 10.84
N SER A 18 6.70 19.04 10.70
CA SER A 18 7.54 19.26 9.52
C SER A 18 8.42 18.05 9.20
N PHE A 19 8.97 17.40 10.25
CA PHE A 19 9.72 16.14 10.13
C PHE A 19 8.86 15.03 9.48
N THR A 20 7.65 14.81 9.99
CA THR A 20 6.74 13.79 9.48
C THR A 20 6.35 14.08 8.03
N LEU A 21 5.96 15.34 7.73
CA LEU A 21 5.59 15.75 6.38
C LEU A 21 6.74 15.56 5.39
N ALA A 22 7.95 16.01 5.72
CA ALA A 22 9.10 15.91 4.82
C ALA A 22 9.43 14.45 4.46
N ASN A 23 9.39 13.56 5.44
CA ASN A 23 9.64 12.14 5.23
C ASN A 23 8.52 11.47 4.41
N ILE A 24 7.26 11.80 4.68
CA ILE A 24 6.11 11.29 3.91
C ILE A 24 6.17 11.78 2.46
N ALA A 25 6.56 13.03 2.20
CA ALA A 25 6.74 13.54 0.84
C ALA A 25 7.75 12.71 0.05
N VAL A 26 8.88 12.36 0.67
CA VAL A 26 9.91 11.50 0.06
C VAL A 26 9.39 10.08 -0.16
N LEU A 27 8.67 9.48 0.79
CA LEU A 27 8.10 8.14 0.66
C LEU A 27 7.09 8.07 -0.50
N LEU A 28 6.15 9.01 -0.56
CA LEU A 28 5.16 9.07 -1.63
C LEU A 28 5.84 9.24 -3.01
N ALA A 29 6.87 10.08 -3.10
CA ALA A 29 7.63 10.23 -4.34
C ALA A 29 8.41 8.96 -4.70
N ARG A 30 8.98 8.26 -3.72
CA ARG A 30 9.62 6.96 -3.93
C ARG A 30 8.63 5.91 -4.44
N TRP A 31 7.35 6.06 -4.15
CA TRP A 31 6.25 5.21 -4.63
C TRP A 31 5.60 5.73 -5.92
N GLY A 32 6.29 6.61 -6.65
CA GLY A 32 5.88 7.10 -7.97
C GLY A 32 4.88 8.26 -7.97
N HIS A 33 4.58 8.87 -6.82
CA HIS A 33 3.67 10.01 -6.76
C HIS A 33 4.39 11.34 -7.02
N ARG A 34 3.69 12.28 -7.64
CA ARG A 34 4.10 13.67 -7.78
C ARG A 34 3.63 14.44 -6.55
N VAL A 35 4.53 14.98 -5.77
CA VAL A 35 4.24 15.61 -4.48
C VAL A 35 4.65 17.08 -4.49
N LEU A 36 3.76 17.97 -4.05
CA LEU A 36 4.09 19.35 -3.69
C LEU A 36 4.11 19.46 -2.15
N ALA A 37 5.25 19.82 -1.58
CA ALA A 37 5.39 20.14 -0.17
C ALA A 37 5.33 21.66 0.00
N VAL A 38 4.37 22.15 0.79
CA VAL A 38 4.09 23.57 0.99
C VAL A 38 4.40 23.96 2.44
N ASP A 39 5.31 24.90 2.65
CA ASP A 39 5.62 25.45 3.96
C ASP A 39 4.70 26.65 4.25
N TRP A 40 3.62 26.41 4.99
CA TRP A 40 2.70 27.46 5.45
C TRP A 40 2.93 27.89 6.89
N ASP A 41 3.99 27.40 7.54
CA ASP A 41 4.43 27.91 8.86
C ASP A 41 5.26 29.17 8.68
N LEU A 42 4.58 30.27 8.34
CA LEU A 42 5.24 31.53 7.97
C LEU A 42 6.01 32.19 9.12
N GLU A 43 5.67 31.87 10.37
CA GLU A 43 6.38 32.48 11.52
C GLU A 43 7.65 31.73 11.92
N ALA A 44 7.66 30.41 11.70
CA ALA A 44 8.82 29.57 12.01
C ALA A 44 9.06 28.56 10.88
N PRO A 45 9.34 29.02 9.65
CA PRO A 45 9.47 28.14 8.49
C PRO A 45 10.64 27.18 8.68
N GLY A 46 10.40 25.90 8.48
CA GLY A 46 11.40 24.86 8.75
C GLY A 46 11.52 23.80 7.67
N LEU A 47 10.52 23.69 6.78
CA LEU A 47 10.46 22.59 5.82
C LEU A 47 11.63 22.61 4.83
N HIS A 48 12.07 23.79 4.39
CA HIS A 48 13.20 23.95 3.49
C HIS A 48 14.54 23.46 4.08
N HIS A 49 14.68 23.41 5.42
CA HIS A 49 15.89 22.86 6.06
C HIS A 49 16.00 21.35 5.87
N TYR A 50 14.90 20.61 5.96
CA TYR A 50 14.86 19.16 5.70
C TYR A 50 15.26 18.84 4.25
N PHE A 51 14.84 19.68 3.31
CA PHE A 51 15.12 19.48 1.89
C PHE A 51 16.41 20.17 1.40
N ARG A 52 17.11 20.90 2.25
CA ARG A 52 18.32 21.64 1.87
C ARG A 52 19.36 20.82 1.09
N PRO A 53 19.68 19.57 1.47
CA PRO A 53 20.64 18.76 0.72
C PRO A 53 20.14 18.37 -0.70
N LEU A 54 18.83 18.45 -0.94
CA LEU A 54 18.16 18.05 -2.18
C LEU A 54 17.78 19.26 -3.07
N LEU A 55 18.05 20.47 -2.61
CA LEU A 55 17.77 21.69 -3.35
C LEU A 55 18.95 22.07 -4.24
N SER A 56 18.73 22.20 -5.55
CA SER A 56 19.74 22.70 -6.49
C SER A 56 20.05 24.20 -6.30
N ARG A 57 19.13 24.95 -5.70
CA ARG A 57 19.24 26.40 -5.42
C ARG A 57 18.34 26.77 -4.24
N PRO A 58 18.68 27.84 -3.50
CA PRO A 58 17.80 28.32 -2.44
C PRO A 58 16.46 28.87 -2.99
N PRO A 59 15.38 28.82 -2.19
CA PRO A 59 14.08 29.38 -2.57
C PRO A 59 14.19 30.88 -2.89
N ARG A 60 13.61 31.30 -3.98
CA ARG A 60 13.56 32.72 -4.42
C ARG A 60 12.21 33.38 -4.16
N GLY A 61 11.22 32.61 -3.71
CA GLY A 61 9.87 33.01 -3.36
C GLY A 61 9.14 31.84 -2.70
N GLY A 62 7.87 32.03 -2.33
CA GLY A 62 7.06 31.03 -1.67
C GLY A 62 5.66 31.52 -1.36
N VAL A 63 5.06 31.03 -0.27
CA VAL A 63 3.69 31.37 0.13
C VAL A 63 3.47 32.87 0.37
N VAL A 64 4.45 33.57 0.99
CA VAL A 64 4.36 35.03 1.18
C VAL A 64 4.34 35.75 -0.18
N ASP A 65 5.11 35.27 -1.15
CA ASP A 65 5.17 35.86 -2.48
C ASP A 65 3.88 35.60 -3.29
N LEU A 66 3.10 34.53 -3.00
CA LEU A 66 1.75 34.34 -3.57
C LEU A 66 0.78 35.46 -3.15
N ALA A 67 0.88 35.94 -1.91
CA ALA A 67 0.07 37.07 -1.46
C ALA A 67 0.49 38.36 -2.15
N ASP A 68 1.78 38.55 -2.37
CA ASP A 68 2.31 39.69 -3.12
C ASP A 68 1.87 39.65 -4.60
N ASP A 69 1.92 38.50 -5.26
CA ASP A 69 1.42 38.27 -6.62
C ASP A 69 -0.09 38.62 -6.74
N PHE A 70 -0.89 38.17 -5.78
CA PHE A 70 -2.31 38.52 -5.71
C PHE A 70 -2.54 40.02 -5.61
N LEU A 71 -1.81 40.71 -4.74
CA LEU A 71 -1.90 42.15 -4.53
C LEU A 71 -1.46 42.96 -5.76
N ALA A 72 -0.47 42.47 -6.50
CA ALA A 72 0.02 43.10 -7.72
C ALA A 72 -0.93 42.93 -8.91
N CYS A 73 -2.05 42.21 -8.80
CA CYS A 73 -2.94 41.85 -9.90
C CYS A 73 -2.23 41.21 -11.09
N GLY A 74 -1.10 40.55 -10.83
CA GLY A 74 -0.28 39.85 -11.80
C GLY A 74 -0.70 38.40 -11.99
N ASN A 75 -0.19 37.74 -13.05
CA ASN A 75 -0.23 36.29 -13.13
C ASN A 75 0.64 35.73 -12.02
N PRO A 76 0.12 34.77 -11.23
CA PRO A 76 0.90 34.17 -10.15
C PRO A 76 2.11 33.46 -10.74
N HIS A 77 3.28 33.70 -10.13
CA HIS A 77 4.50 33.00 -10.50
C HIS A 77 4.49 31.59 -9.89
N ASP A 78 5.11 30.66 -10.57
CA ASP A 78 5.38 29.35 -9.97
C ASP A 78 6.64 29.46 -9.10
N HIS A 79 6.43 29.45 -7.78
CA HIS A 79 7.50 29.52 -6.78
C HIS A 79 7.96 28.13 -6.33
N ALA A 80 7.36 27.05 -6.83
CA ALA A 80 7.75 25.68 -6.49
C ALA A 80 9.12 25.34 -7.07
N ILE A 81 9.94 24.65 -6.29
CA ILE A 81 11.29 24.23 -6.65
C ILE A 81 11.35 22.72 -6.63
N PRO A 82 11.69 22.05 -7.74
CA PRO A 82 11.88 20.61 -7.75
C PRO A 82 13.09 20.21 -6.88
N LEU A 83 12.96 19.11 -6.16
CA LEU A 83 14.03 18.49 -5.41
C LEU A 83 14.79 17.50 -6.30
N ASP A 84 16.10 17.44 -6.12
CA ASP A 84 16.97 16.46 -6.79
C ASP A 84 16.93 15.12 -6.03
N LEU A 85 15.96 14.31 -6.39
CA LEU A 85 15.70 12.98 -5.81
C LEU A 85 15.71 11.95 -6.94
N ALA A 86 16.55 10.92 -6.80
CA ALA A 86 16.56 9.78 -7.74
C ALA A 86 15.48 8.76 -7.33
N VAL A 87 14.21 9.07 -7.66
CA VAL A 87 13.01 8.28 -7.33
C VAL A 87 12.04 8.26 -8.51
N ASP A 88 11.09 7.34 -8.52
CA ASP A 88 10.14 7.16 -9.64
C ASP A 88 9.14 8.31 -9.79
N GLY A 89 8.78 8.96 -8.69
CA GLY A 89 7.94 10.15 -8.67
C GLY A 89 8.75 11.45 -8.61
N SER A 90 8.18 12.46 -7.97
CA SER A 90 8.85 13.75 -7.79
C SER A 90 8.40 14.48 -6.54
N VAL A 91 9.26 15.31 -5.96
CA VAL A 91 8.89 16.29 -4.93
C VAL A 91 9.26 17.66 -5.40
N ALA A 92 8.35 18.63 -5.25
CA ALA A 92 8.63 20.04 -5.36
C ALA A 92 8.36 20.73 -4.01
N LEU A 93 9.14 21.73 -3.67
CA LEU A 93 8.98 22.55 -2.48
C LEU A 93 8.44 23.93 -2.84
N LEU A 94 7.29 24.31 -2.28
CA LEU A 94 6.84 25.68 -2.16
C LEU A 94 7.22 26.18 -0.77
N ALA A 95 8.31 26.89 -0.65
CA ALA A 95 8.81 27.40 0.64
C ALA A 95 7.86 28.47 1.22
N ALA A 96 8.04 28.83 2.49
CA ALA A 96 7.29 29.91 3.13
C ALA A 96 7.50 31.26 2.42
N GLY A 97 8.70 31.50 1.93
CA GLY A 97 9.09 32.66 1.17
C GLY A 97 10.61 32.71 0.99
N ARG A 98 11.11 33.80 0.48
CA ARG A 98 12.54 34.02 0.34
C ARG A 98 13.17 34.30 1.71
N ASP A 99 14.23 33.56 2.06
CA ASP A 99 14.99 33.75 3.29
C ASP A 99 15.94 34.97 3.12
N ASP A 100 15.42 36.15 3.48
CA ASP A 100 16.14 37.42 3.44
C ASP A 100 15.81 38.29 4.65
N ALA A 101 16.54 39.39 4.79
CA ALA A 101 16.36 40.33 5.92
C ALA A 101 14.95 40.98 6.00
N ASP A 102 14.22 40.97 4.88
CA ASP A 102 12.89 41.56 4.78
C ASP A 102 11.76 40.55 5.03
N TYR A 103 12.08 39.25 5.15
CA TYR A 103 11.09 38.20 5.31
C TYR A 103 10.12 38.44 6.47
N THR A 104 10.65 38.66 7.67
CA THR A 104 9.84 38.89 8.86
C THR A 104 8.92 40.11 8.71
N ARG A 105 9.39 41.19 8.08
CA ARG A 105 8.58 42.39 7.85
C ARG A 105 7.44 42.06 6.87
N ARG A 106 7.70 41.30 5.78
CA ARG A 106 6.68 40.91 4.83
C ARG A 106 5.61 40.05 5.50
N VAL A 107 5.99 39.03 6.28
CA VAL A 107 5.04 38.19 7.03
C VAL A 107 4.16 39.02 7.96
N GLN A 108 4.75 39.93 8.73
CA GLN A 108 4.03 40.81 9.66
C GLN A 108 3.11 41.82 8.97
N SER A 109 3.35 42.14 7.71
CA SER A 109 2.51 43.05 6.92
C SER A 109 1.31 42.38 6.28
N LEU A 110 1.21 41.03 6.31
CA LEU A 110 0.08 40.29 5.75
C LEU A 110 -1.15 40.45 6.64
N ASP A 111 -2.15 41.17 6.16
CA ASP A 111 -3.50 41.21 6.74
C ASP A 111 -4.40 40.20 6.03
N TRP A 112 -4.49 39.01 6.60
CA TRP A 112 -5.27 37.91 6.03
C TRP A 112 -6.75 38.25 5.90
N GLU A 113 -7.33 38.99 6.82
CA GLU A 113 -8.73 39.41 6.78
C GLU A 113 -8.97 40.38 5.62
N ASP A 114 -8.05 41.32 5.39
CA ASP A 114 -8.12 42.24 4.25
C ASP A 114 -7.94 41.50 2.93
N LEU A 115 -6.99 40.58 2.85
CA LEU A 115 -6.79 39.73 1.65
C LEU A 115 -8.04 38.94 1.31
N TYR A 116 -8.70 38.30 2.27
CA TYR A 116 -9.94 37.54 2.04
C TYR A 116 -11.09 38.46 1.60
N ARG A 117 -11.25 39.63 2.21
CA ARG A 117 -12.25 40.62 1.76
C ARG A 117 -12.02 41.09 0.31
N ARG A 118 -10.79 41.04 -0.18
CA ARG A 118 -10.40 41.40 -1.56
C ARG A 118 -10.47 40.24 -2.56
N GLY A 119 -10.92 39.06 -2.16
CA GLY A 119 -11.08 37.89 -3.04
C GLY A 119 -9.89 36.93 -3.04
N PHE A 120 -9.07 36.92 -2.02
CA PHE A 120 -7.94 35.97 -1.92
C PHE A 120 -8.39 34.53 -1.81
N ALA A 121 -9.62 34.27 -1.31
CA ALA A 121 -10.19 32.93 -1.26
C ALA A 121 -10.32 32.32 -2.67
N GLU A 122 -10.87 33.05 -3.61
CA GLU A 122 -11.04 32.61 -5.01
C GLU A 122 -9.69 32.46 -5.73
N PHE A 123 -8.70 33.28 -5.35
CA PHE A 123 -7.33 33.11 -5.84
C PHE A 123 -6.73 31.81 -5.34
N LEU A 124 -6.85 31.51 -4.05
CA LEU A 124 -6.36 30.25 -3.47
C LEU A 124 -7.08 29.01 -4.05
N GLU A 125 -8.38 29.09 -4.35
CA GLU A 125 -9.09 28.01 -5.03
C GLU A 125 -8.48 27.70 -6.40
N ARG A 126 -8.24 28.71 -7.21
CA ARG A 126 -7.57 28.50 -8.51
C ARG A 126 -6.16 27.90 -8.37
N ARG A 127 -5.38 28.38 -7.37
CA ARG A 127 -4.07 27.77 -7.07
C ARG A 127 -4.18 26.32 -6.63
N ARG A 128 -5.18 26.00 -5.80
CA ARG A 128 -5.45 24.64 -5.36
C ARG A 128 -5.82 23.72 -6.54
N GLU A 129 -6.68 24.19 -7.46
CA GLU A 129 -7.02 23.46 -8.68
C GLU A 129 -5.76 23.19 -9.52
N GLU A 130 -4.94 24.19 -9.78
CA GLU A 130 -3.67 24.04 -10.51
C GLU A 130 -2.71 23.06 -9.81
N TRP A 131 -2.62 23.11 -8.48
CA TRP A 131 -1.78 22.17 -7.74
C TRP A 131 -2.30 20.74 -7.85
N THR A 132 -3.61 20.53 -7.72
CA THR A 132 -4.21 19.18 -7.80
C THR A 132 -4.25 18.60 -9.22
N GLU A 133 -4.12 19.42 -10.26
CA GLU A 133 -3.91 18.97 -11.64
C GLU A 133 -2.46 18.48 -11.86
N ASN A 134 -1.49 19.16 -11.25
CA ASN A 134 -0.07 18.89 -11.48
C ASN A 134 0.54 17.88 -10.49
N TYR A 135 0.01 17.77 -9.29
CA TYR A 135 0.51 16.90 -8.22
C TYR A 135 -0.56 15.94 -7.73
N ASP A 136 -0.14 14.73 -7.37
CA ASP A 136 -1.03 13.72 -6.82
C ASP A 136 -1.32 13.99 -5.35
N PHE A 137 -0.32 14.56 -4.64
CA PHE A 137 -0.45 15.01 -3.26
C PHE A 137 0.12 16.42 -3.10
N VAL A 138 -0.63 17.28 -2.42
CA VAL A 138 -0.19 18.59 -1.95
C VAL A 138 -0.15 18.55 -0.42
N LEU A 139 1.05 18.50 0.16
CA LEU A 139 1.26 18.37 1.61
C LEU A 139 1.57 19.73 2.20
N ILE A 140 0.70 20.24 3.07
CA ILE A 140 0.81 21.57 3.67
C ILE A 140 1.31 21.45 5.11
N ASP A 141 2.45 22.03 5.40
CA ASP A 141 2.97 22.21 6.76
C ASP A 141 2.36 23.48 7.38
N SER A 142 1.37 23.33 8.24
CA SER A 142 0.63 24.45 8.80
C SER A 142 1.34 25.02 10.02
N ARG A 143 0.95 26.22 10.43
CA ARG A 143 1.31 26.79 11.73
C ARG A 143 0.67 26.03 12.89
N THR A 144 1.26 26.13 14.07
CA THR A 144 0.71 25.63 15.34
C THR A 144 -0.28 26.59 15.98
N GLY A 145 -1.22 26.06 16.77
CA GLY A 145 -2.18 26.87 17.52
C GLY A 145 -3.31 27.43 16.67
N ILE A 146 -4.18 28.21 17.30
CA ILE A 146 -5.35 28.86 16.64
C ILE A 146 -4.87 30.21 16.13
N SER A 147 -4.79 30.38 14.83
CA SER A 147 -4.40 31.64 14.18
C SER A 147 -5.29 31.94 12.98
N ASP A 148 -5.32 33.20 12.53
CA ASP A 148 -6.13 33.62 11.38
C ASP A 148 -5.72 32.90 10.09
N SER A 149 -4.41 32.64 9.90
CA SER A 149 -3.91 31.79 8.81
C SER A 149 -4.21 30.30 9.02
N GLY A 150 -4.53 29.85 10.25
CA GLY A 150 -4.88 28.47 10.56
C GLY A 150 -6.18 28.03 9.88
N GLY A 151 -7.14 28.93 9.70
CA GLY A 151 -8.39 28.64 8.95
C GLY A 151 -8.13 28.31 7.49
N ILE A 152 -7.14 28.92 6.86
CA ILE A 152 -6.74 28.61 5.48
C ILE A 152 -6.26 27.16 5.39
N CYS A 153 -5.33 26.77 6.27
CA CYS A 153 -4.71 25.45 6.25
C CYS A 153 -5.58 24.33 6.83
N THR A 154 -6.55 24.64 7.69
CA THR A 154 -7.32 23.58 8.36
C THR A 154 -8.73 23.41 7.79
N ALA A 155 -9.34 24.46 7.24
CA ALA A 155 -10.71 24.42 6.74
C ALA A 155 -10.81 24.64 5.22
N HIS A 156 -10.05 25.62 4.69
CA HIS A 156 -10.24 26.06 3.31
C HIS A 156 -9.50 25.15 2.30
N LEU A 157 -8.19 24.96 2.44
CA LEU A 157 -7.39 24.26 1.44
C LEU A 157 -7.50 22.74 1.47
N PRO A 158 -7.45 22.04 2.65
CA PRO A 158 -7.25 20.61 2.68
C PRO A 158 -8.50 19.81 2.34
N ASP A 159 -8.29 18.63 1.75
CA ASP A 159 -9.25 17.54 1.71
C ASP A 159 -9.11 16.68 2.96
N TRP A 160 -7.86 16.48 3.44
CA TRP A 160 -7.56 15.67 4.60
C TRP A 160 -6.71 16.44 5.62
N LEU A 161 -6.90 16.08 6.88
CA LEU A 161 -6.09 16.60 7.99
C LEU A 161 -5.28 15.47 8.60
N VAL A 162 -3.98 15.63 8.69
CA VAL A 162 -3.07 14.80 9.49
C VAL A 162 -2.77 15.58 10.77
N VAL A 163 -3.30 15.12 11.90
CA VAL A 163 -3.19 15.85 13.17
C VAL A 163 -2.18 15.16 14.10
N LEU A 164 -1.06 15.83 14.37
CA LEU A 164 0.01 15.33 15.22
C LEU A 164 -0.13 15.86 16.64
N PHE A 165 0.04 14.96 17.60
CA PHE A 165 0.02 15.29 19.03
C PHE A 165 0.97 14.39 19.81
N THR A 166 1.38 14.84 20.99
CA THR A 166 2.18 14.05 21.94
C THR A 166 1.31 13.56 23.09
N ALA A 167 1.81 12.58 23.85
CA ALA A 167 1.11 11.97 24.99
C ALA A 167 0.92 12.94 26.16
N ASN A 168 0.14 14.00 25.95
CA ASN A 168 -0.31 14.93 26.99
C ASN A 168 -1.69 15.50 26.66
N GLN A 169 -2.50 15.75 27.70
CA GLN A 169 -3.91 16.10 27.57
C GLN A 169 -4.14 17.32 26.67
N GLN A 170 -3.40 18.40 26.89
CA GLN A 170 -3.58 19.64 26.13
C GLN A 170 -3.31 19.46 24.63
N SER A 171 -2.36 18.59 24.26
CA SER A 171 -2.05 18.31 22.85
C SER A 171 -3.17 17.52 22.18
N VAL A 172 -3.69 16.51 22.87
CA VAL A 172 -4.79 15.65 22.39
C VAL A 172 -6.10 16.46 22.26
N ASP A 173 -6.50 17.16 23.32
CA ASP A 173 -7.72 17.96 23.32
C ASP A 173 -7.68 19.04 22.24
N GLY A 174 -6.50 19.67 22.06
CA GLY A 174 -6.31 20.73 21.07
C GLY A 174 -6.50 20.24 19.63
N VAL A 175 -6.01 19.03 19.26
CA VAL A 175 -6.19 18.52 17.90
C VAL A 175 -7.63 18.04 17.65
N VAL A 176 -8.30 17.50 18.65
CA VAL A 176 -9.72 17.12 18.54
C VAL A 176 -10.62 18.35 18.38
N ASP A 177 -10.32 19.43 19.13
CA ASP A 177 -11.07 20.67 19.04
C ASP A 177 -10.88 21.35 17.67
N ILE A 178 -9.64 21.38 17.15
CA ILE A 178 -9.38 22.00 15.84
C ILE A 178 -10.03 21.20 14.69
N ALA A 179 -10.01 19.87 14.72
CA ALA A 179 -10.66 19.06 13.72
C ALA A 179 -12.17 19.36 13.65
N ARG A 180 -12.82 19.46 14.80
CA ARG A 180 -14.24 19.83 14.89
C ARG A 180 -14.54 21.24 14.38
N ARG A 181 -13.65 22.21 14.71
CA ARG A 181 -13.79 23.60 14.23
C ARG A 181 -13.54 23.69 12.73
N ALA A 182 -12.61 22.92 12.20
CA ALA A 182 -12.32 22.86 10.76
C ALA A 182 -13.53 22.39 9.97
N ASP A 183 -14.20 21.31 10.40
CA ASP A 183 -15.44 20.85 9.78
C ASP A 183 -16.56 21.90 9.86
N ALA A 184 -16.77 22.51 11.03
CA ALA A 184 -17.78 23.56 11.19
C ALA A 184 -17.47 24.83 10.39
N ALA A 185 -16.22 25.14 10.14
CA ALA A 185 -15.80 26.26 9.29
C ALA A 185 -15.99 25.92 7.81
N ARG A 186 -15.67 24.67 7.40
CA ARG A 186 -15.83 24.17 6.04
C ARG A 186 -17.29 24.20 5.58
N ASP A 187 -18.24 23.83 6.45
CA ASP A 187 -19.68 23.90 6.17
C ASP A 187 -20.17 25.32 5.82
N ARG A 188 -19.40 26.34 6.17
CA ARG A 188 -19.72 27.76 5.88
C ARG A 188 -19.07 28.30 4.61
N LEU A 189 -18.13 27.52 4.02
CA LEU A 189 -17.49 27.93 2.77
C LEU A 189 -18.50 27.83 1.61
N PRO A 190 -18.38 28.69 0.59
CA PRO A 190 -19.26 28.66 -0.58
C PRO A 190 -18.94 27.51 -1.56
N TYR A 191 -18.09 26.58 -1.16
CA TYR A 191 -17.63 25.46 -1.96
C TYR A 191 -18.23 24.15 -1.47
N ASP A 192 -18.79 23.35 -2.37
CA ASP A 192 -19.33 22.02 -2.07
C ASP A 192 -18.19 21.01 -1.96
N ARG A 193 -17.79 20.67 -0.73
CA ARG A 193 -16.71 19.72 -0.45
C ARG A 193 -17.14 18.71 0.61
N GLN A 194 -16.60 17.51 0.47
CA GLN A 194 -16.80 16.44 1.45
C GLN A 194 -16.22 16.83 2.84
N PRO A 195 -16.77 16.31 3.94
CA PRO A 195 -16.18 16.45 5.27
C PRO A 195 -14.72 15.96 5.28
N HIS A 196 -13.88 16.56 6.14
CA HIS A 196 -12.49 16.15 6.25
C HIS A 196 -12.35 14.69 6.69
N LEU A 197 -11.45 13.95 6.05
CA LEU A 197 -10.88 12.76 6.65
C LEU A 197 -9.73 13.20 7.55
N VAL A 198 -9.72 12.72 8.80
CA VAL A 198 -8.73 13.14 9.80
C VAL A 198 -7.91 11.95 10.25
N LEU A 199 -6.60 12.01 10.05
CA LEU A 199 -5.64 10.99 10.49
C LEU A 199 -4.93 11.47 11.78
N PRO A 200 -5.26 10.94 12.95
CA PRO A 200 -4.54 11.24 14.17
C PRO A 200 -3.22 10.45 14.23
N ILE A 201 -2.15 11.15 14.61
CA ILE A 201 -0.80 10.58 14.79
C ILE A 201 -0.31 10.91 16.19
N LEU A 202 -0.14 9.89 17.02
CA LEU A 202 0.57 10.02 18.29
C LEU A 202 2.07 10.05 17.99
N SER A 203 2.69 11.19 18.22
CA SER A 203 4.08 11.44 17.86
C SER A 203 4.99 11.50 19.08
N ARG A 204 6.27 11.16 18.88
CA ARG A 204 7.33 11.21 19.90
C ARG A 204 7.00 10.41 21.15
N LEU A 205 6.39 9.25 20.98
CA LEU A 205 6.13 8.34 22.09
C LEU A 205 7.39 7.53 22.41
N ASP A 206 7.91 7.71 23.64
CA ASP A 206 8.98 6.86 24.16
C ASP A 206 8.39 5.65 24.88
N ASN A 207 8.39 4.51 24.21
CA ASN A 207 7.92 3.24 24.74
C ASN A 207 9.05 2.30 25.20
N ARG A 208 10.30 2.78 25.21
CA ARG A 208 11.47 1.96 25.55
C ARG A 208 11.82 2.04 27.03
N VAL A 209 11.65 3.20 27.62
CA VAL A 209 12.03 3.47 29.01
C VAL A 209 10.83 3.38 29.96
N GLU A 210 9.67 3.93 29.59
CA GLU A 210 8.48 4.04 30.42
C GLU A 210 7.30 3.28 29.79
N TYR A 211 7.48 1.97 29.56
CA TYR A 211 6.54 1.14 28.81
C TYR A 211 5.09 1.21 29.33
N GLU A 212 4.87 1.00 30.63
CA GLU A 212 3.52 0.99 31.22
C GLU A 212 2.81 2.35 31.08
N ARG A 213 3.59 3.44 31.21
CA ARG A 213 3.05 4.80 31.02
C ARG A 213 2.75 5.10 29.58
N ALA A 214 3.60 4.64 28.67
CA ALA A 214 3.41 4.81 27.23
C ALA A 214 2.14 4.09 26.78
N GLU A 215 1.92 2.85 27.24
CA GLU A 215 0.73 2.07 26.93
C GLU A 215 -0.54 2.73 27.48
N ALA A 216 -0.56 3.12 28.75
CA ALA A 216 -1.71 3.82 29.35
C ALA A 216 -2.03 5.15 28.65
N TRP A 217 -1.02 5.88 28.15
CA TRP A 217 -1.25 7.10 27.38
C TRP A 217 -1.74 6.79 25.96
N GLN A 218 -1.29 5.73 25.33
CA GLN A 218 -1.73 5.31 24.01
C GLN A 218 -3.22 4.95 24.01
N GLU A 219 -3.70 4.21 25.03
CA GLU A 219 -5.11 3.91 25.24
C GLU A 219 -5.95 5.18 25.42
N ARG A 220 -5.52 6.10 26.31
CA ARG A 220 -6.20 7.39 26.49
C ARG A 220 -6.26 8.25 25.25
N CYS A 221 -5.17 8.27 24.47
CA CYS A 221 -5.12 8.98 23.20
C CYS A 221 -6.09 8.37 22.19
N ALA A 222 -6.16 7.04 22.10
CA ALA A 222 -7.09 6.35 21.21
C ALA A 222 -8.55 6.66 21.57
N GLU A 223 -8.90 6.64 22.84
CA GLU A 223 -10.22 7.00 23.34
C GLU A 223 -10.56 8.47 23.03
N ALA A 224 -9.67 9.39 23.34
CA ALA A 224 -9.89 10.82 23.09
C ALA A 224 -10.03 11.17 21.60
N THR A 225 -9.32 10.47 20.71
CA THR A 225 -9.34 10.70 19.27
C THR A 225 -10.34 9.82 18.52
N ALA A 226 -11.10 8.96 19.22
CA ALA A 226 -12.03 8.00 18.61
C ALA A 226 -13.01 8.62 17.59
N SER A 227 -13.43 9.86 17.81
CA SER A 227 -14.34 10.57 16.90
C SER A 227 -13.71 10.86 15.53
N LEU A 228 -12.37 10.96 15.42
CA LEU A 228 -11.64 11.30 14.20
C LEU A 228 -11.57 10.12 13.22
N PHE A 229 -11.81 8.91 13.69
CA PHE A 229 -11.78 7.68 12.89
C PHE A 229 -13.13 7.33 12.22
N ARG A 230 -14.24 7.98 12.61
CA ARG A 230 -15.59 7.55 12.29
C ARG A 230 -15.89 7.43 10.79
N ASN A 231 -15.30 8.30 9.98
CA ASN A 231 -15.67 8.43 8.56
C ASN A 231 -14.87 7.51 7.63
N TRP A 232 -13.84 6.82 8.13
CA TRP A 232 -12.94 6.07 7.28
C TRP A 232 -12.43 4.73 7.85
N LEU A 233 -12.41 4.55 9.17
CA LEU A 233 -11.91 3.31 9.76
C LEU A 233 -12.92 2.18 9.56
N ASP A 234 -12.44 1.03 9.08
CA ASP A 234 -13.25 -0.18 8.97
C ASP A 234 -13.79 -0.61 10.35
N LYS A 235 -15.02 -1.09 10.38
CA LYS A 235 -15.73 -1.46 11.62
C LYS A 235 -15.07 -2.63 12.37
N SER A 236 -14.29 -3.46 11.66
CA SER A 236 -13.54 -4.57 12.24
C SER A 236 -12.26 -4.14 12.97
N VAL A 237 -11.80 -2.90 12.75
CA VAL A 237 -10.55 -2.36 13.29
C VAL A 237 -10.84 -1.43 14.47
N SER A 238 -10.20 -1.66 15.63
CA SER A 238 -10.31 -0.74 16.76
C SER A 238 -9.50 0.54 16.54
N GLN A 239 -9.99 1.66 17.09
CA GLN A 239 -9.26 2.95 17.04
C GLN A 239 -7.89 2.85 17.73
N GLU A 240 -7.79 2.06 18.78
CA GLU A 240 -6.53 1.80 19.49
C GLU A 240 -5.53 1.08 18.59
N GLN A 241 -5.94 0.02 17.90
CA GLN A 241 -5.10 -0.70 16.96
C GLN A 241 -4.63 0.22 15.83
N MET A 242 -5.53 1.03 15.26
CA MET A 242 -5.18 1.99 14.21
C MET A 242 -4.18 3.04 14.70
N LEU A 243 -4.41 3.61 15.89
CA LEU A 243 -3.49 4.59 16.46
C LEU A 243 -2.10 3.98 16.75
N ARG A 244 -2.03 2.70 17.16
CA ARG A 244 -0.74 1.99 17.33
C ARG A 244 0.03 1.94 16.01
N HIS A 245 -0.62 1.64 14.89
CA HIS A 245 0.01 1.61 13.57
C HIS A 245 0.50 2.97 13.09
N THR A 246 -0.17 4.05 13.48
CA THR A 246 0.20 5.43 13.10
C THR A 246 1.01 6.16 14.18
N THR A 247 1.39 5.49 15.28
CA THR A 247 2.25 6.07 16.31
C THR A 247 3.68 6.19 15.82
N VAL A 248 4.23 7.41 15.86
CA VAL A 248 5.63 7.69 15.50
C VAL A 248 6.48 7.70 16.77
N PRO A 249 7.43 6.75 16.92
CA PRO A 249 8.25 6.65 18.13
C PRO A 249 9.21 7.82 18.27
N TYR A 250 9.63 8.10 19.52
CA TYR A 250 10.72 9.00 19.78
C TYR A 250 12.06 8.26 19.64
N VAL A 251 12.84 8.64 18.66
CA VAL A 251 14.20 8.14 18.47
C VAL A 251 15.18 9.32 18.63
N SER A 252 15.95 9.33 19.71
CA SER A 252 16.85 10.44 20.07
C SER A 252 17.86 10.79 18.97
N TYR A 253 18.34 9.81 18.22
CA TYR A 253 19.26 10.02 17.10
C TYR A 253 18.69 11.02 16.08
N TRP A 254 17.42 10.89 15.71
CA TRP A 254 16.74 11.76 14.74
C TRP A 254 16.25 13.10 15.31
N SER A 255 16.60 13.39 16.57
CA SER A 255 16.29 14.70 17.19
C SER A 255 17.37 15.76 16.94
N PHE A 256 18.47 15.36 16.30
CA PHE A 256 19.59 16.25 16.00
C PHE A 256 19.60 16.60 14.51
N GLY A 257 19.41 17.87 14.21
CA GLY A 257 19.37 18.38 12.84
C GLY A 257 18.06 18.03 12.10
N GLU A 258 17.95 18.53 10.88
CA GLU A 258 16.84 18.29 9.96
C GLU A 258 17.22 17.17 8.98
N GLN A 259 17.02 15.92 9.42
CA GLN A 259 17.38 14.71 8.67
C GLN A 259 16.14 14.00 8.15
N LEU A 260 16.34 13.17 7.12
CA LEU A 260 15.30 12.36 6.50
C LEU A 260 15.60 10.86 6.70
N PRO A 261 15.19 10.26 7.84
CA PRO A 261 15.39 8.83 8.13
C PRO A 261 15.03 7.92 6.98
N VAL A 262 13.96 8.23 6.26
CA VAL A 262 13.49 7.41 5.14
C VAL A 262 14.50 7.28 3.99
N LEU A 263 15.50 8.16 3.90
CA LEU A 263 16.60 8.04 2.95
C LEU A 263 17.72 7.14 3.48
N GLU A 264 17.85 7.02 4.80
CA GLU A 264 18.91 6.27 5.47
C GLU A 264 18.45 4.87 5.92
N GLU A 265 17.14 4.67 6.05
CA GLU A 265 16.49 3.41 6.47
C GLU A 265 15.64 2.84 5.31
N PRO A 266 16.24 2.27 4.24
CA PRO A 266 15.49 1.87 3.04
C PRO A 266 14.58 0.64 3.25
N SER A 267 14.88 -0.20 4.26
CA SER A 267 14.10 -1.37 4.66
C SER A 267 13.93 -1.37 6.17
N PRO A 268 13.08 -0.50 6.73
CA PRO A 268 13.03 -0.25 8.16
C PRO A 268 12.44 -1.43 8.92
N SER A 269 13.06 -1.75 10.07
CA SER A 269 12.52 -2.65 11.08
C SER A 269 11.55 -1.92 12.01
N ALA A 270 10.73 -2.68 12.75
CA ALA A 270 9.67 -2.13 13.60
C ALA A 270 10.15 -1.16 14.71
N ASP A 271 11.43 -1.16 15.04
CA ASP A 271 12.06 -0.27 16.02
C ASP A 271 12.60 1.04 15.39
N GLN A 272 12.58 1.17 14.08
CA GLN A 272 13.02 2.33 13.34
C GLN A 272 11.85 3.29 13.05
N VAL A 273 12.13 4.60 13.02
CA VAL A 273 11.09 5.61 12.81
C VAL A 273 10.46 5.53 11.42
N SER A 274 11.25 5.17 10.41
CA SER A 274 10.77 5.04 9.03
C SER A 274 9.70 3.96 8.87
N PHE A 275 9.68 2.94 9.74
CA PHE A 275 8.63 1.92 9.75
C PHE A 275 7.23 2.52 9.98
N SER A 276 7.08 3.35 10.99
CA SER A 276 5.81 4.05 11.26
C SER A 276 5.48 5.08 10.17
N LEU A 277 6.48 5.80 9.67
CA LEU A 277 6.30 6.78 8.59
C LEU A 277 5.82 6.13 7.30
N GLU A 278 6.32 4.93 6.95
CA GLU A 278 5.80 4.15 5.81
C GLU A 278 4.33 3.77 5.99
N THR A 279 3.93 3.41 7.22
CA THR A 279 2.52 3.09 7.49
C THR A 279 1.63 4.33 7.28
N VAL A 280 2.04 5.49 7.79
CA VAL A 280 1.31 6.74 7.59
C VAL A 280 1.24 7.12 6.11
N ALA A 281 2.35 7.03 5.37
CA ALA A 281 2.38 7.28 3.93
C ALA A 281 1.45 6.31 3.17
N ALA A 282 1.39 5.03 3.58
CA ALA A 282 0.51 4.04 2.97
C ALA A 282 -0.98 4.34 3.23
N VAL A 283 -1.34 4.83 4.42
CA VAL A 283 -2.73 5.28 4.69
C VAL A 283 -3.14 6.39 3.74
N LEU A 284 -2.27 7.36 3.49
CA LEU A 284 -2.53 8.44 2.54
C LEU A 284 -2.59 7.91 1.09
N ALA A 285 -1.64 7.06 0.69
CA ALA A 285 -1.61 6.48 -0.66
C ALA A 285 -2.85 5.62 -0.96
N HIS A 286 -3.38 4.90 0.02
CA HIS A 286 -4.65 4.17 -0.06
C HIS A 286 -5.90 5.04 0.15
N GLN A 287 -5.75 6.36 0.34
CA GLN A 287 -6.88 7.27 0.55
C GLN A 287 -7.78 6.84 1.73
N PHE A 288 -7.19 6.39 2.82
CA PHE A 288 -7.85 5.86 4.02
C PHE A 288 -8.63 4.54 3.82
N ASP A 289 -8.48 3.90 2.67
CA ASP A 289 -9.14 2.63 2.37
C ASP A 289 -8.31 1.42 2.88
N ARG A 290 -8.90 0.24 2.83
CA ARG A 290 -8.28 -1.06 3.15
C ARG A 290 -7.70 -1.15 4.57
N THR A 291 -8.24 -0.42 5.53
CA THR A 291 -7.73 -0.41 6.91
C THR A 291 -7.84 -1.76 7.63
N ALA A 292 -8.76 -2.64 7.22
CA ALA A 292 -8.80 -4.02 7.68
C ALA A 292 -7.51 -4.78 7.29
N LEU A 293 -7.00 -4.58 6.07
CA LEU A 293 -5.72 -5.18 5.65
C LEU A 293 -4.55 -4.65 6.50
N LEU A 294 -4.54 -3.35 6.82
CA LEU A 294 -3.53 -2.77 7.72
C LEU A 294 -3.54 -3.44 9.09
N ALA A 295 -4.72 -3.68 9.63
CA ALA A 295 -4.90 -4.32 10.93
C ALA A 295 -4.42 -5.78 10.94
N ASP A 296 -4.67 -6.51 9.84
CA ASP A 296 -4.29 -7.92 9.69
C ASP A 296 -2.81 -8.08 9.33
N ASN A 297 -2.31 -7.26 8.38
CA ASN A 297 -0.95 -7.37 7.85
C ASN A 297 -0.44 -6.01 7.34
N ARG A 298 0.26 -5.30 8.21
CA ARG A 298 0.88 -3.99 7.91
C ARG A 298 1.81 -4.05 6.69
N ASP A 299 2.62 -5.09 6.57
CA ASP A 299 3.63 -5.16 5.50
C ASP A 299 2.98 -5.37 4.14
N ALA A 300 1.94 -6.19 4.06
CA ALA A 300 1.13 -6.32 2.85
C ALA A 300 0.43 -5.01 2.48
N TYR A 301 -0.07 -4.27 3.48
CA TYR A 301 -0.69 -2.97 3.26
C TYR A 301 0.28 -1.94 2.67
N VAL A 302 1.48 -1.83 3.25
CA VAL A 302 2.54 -0.92 2.75
C VAL A 302 3.05 -1.37 1.38
N ALA A 303 3.24 -2.68 1.16
CA ALA A 303 3.65 -3.20 -0.14
C ALA A 303 2.63 -2.87 -1.24
N ALA A 304 1.33 -3.00 -0.95
CA ALA A 304 0.26 -2.63 -1.87
C ALA A 304 0.25 -1.12 -2.19
N ALA A 305 0.57 -0.25 -1.22
CA ALA A 305 0.70 1.18 -1.45
C ALA A 305 1.88 1.54 -2.36
N ARG A 306 3.02 0.84 -2.18
CA ARG A 306 4.21 1.01 -3.02
C ARG A 306 3.95 0.63 -4.48
N SER A 307 3.17 -0.44 -4.71
CA SER A 307 2.92 -0.97 -6.06
C SER A 307 1.86 -0.18 -6.84
N HIS A 308 1.09 0.67 -6.18
CA HIS A 308 -0.10 1.30 -6.80
C HIS A 308 0.22 2.27 -7.96
N ARG A 309 1.49 2.65 -8.18
CA ARG A 309 1.92 3.57 -9.24
C ARG A 309 3.28 3.29 -9.88
N GLN A 310 3.85 2.12 -9.72
CA GLN A 310 4.88 1.74 -10.67
C GLN A 310 4.21 1.63 -12.04
N SER A 311 4.33 2.68 -12.86
CA SER A 311 3.85 2.65 -14.24
C SER A 311 4.82 1.77 -15.02
N TYR A 312 4.50 0.51 -15.15
CA TYR A 312 5.20 -0.36 -16.05
C TYR A 312 4.86 0.01 -17.49
N ASP A 313 5.83 -0.06 -18.39
CA ASP A 313 5.61 0.14 -19.82
C ASP A 313 4.69 -0.94 -20.38
N LEU A 314 4.72 -2.12 -19.77
CA LEU A 314 3.94 -3.30 -20.12
C LEU A 314 3.14 -3.82 -18.92
N ASP A 315 1.93 -4.28 -19.18
CA ASP A 315 1.11 -4.97 -18.18
C ASP A 315 1.60 -6.40 -18.00
N LEU A 316 2.06 -7.05 -19.08
CA LEU A 316 2.54 -8.42 -19.07
C LEU A 316 3.73 -8.62 -20.03
N LEU A 317 4.80 -9.24 -19.54
CA LEU A 317 5.92 -9.69 -20.35
C LEU A 317 5.78 -11.20 -20.58
N VAL A 318 5.85 -11.66 -21.85
CA VAL A 318 5.74 -13.08 -22.18
C VAL A 318 7.11 -13.65 -22.51
N SER A 319 7.61 -14.54 -21.67
CA SER A 319 8.84 -15.29 -21.90
C SER A 319 8.55 -16.65 -22.51
N SER A 320 9.17 -16.96 -23.64
CA SER A 320 8.94 -18.23 -24.34
C SER A 320 10.23 -18.82 -24.92
N PRO A 321 10.39 -20.15 -24.89
CA PRO A 321 11.48 -20.80 -25.59
C PRO A 321 11.22 -20.78 -27.11
N ARG A 322 12.29 -20.90 -27.90
CA ARG A 322 12.18 -20.87 -29.39
C ARG A 322 11.14 -21.84 -29.97
N PRO A 323 11.01 -23.07 -29.49
CA PRO A 323 9.98 -24.00 -30.03
C PRO A 323 8.54 -23.53 -29.81
N ALA A 324 8.24 -22.82 -28.73
CA ALA A 324 6.91 -22.30 -28.38
C ALA A 324 6.61 -20.90 -28.96
N GLN A 325 7.52 -20.33 -29.75
CA GLN A 325 7.40 -18.95 -30.25
C GLN A 325 6.11 -18.67 -31.01
N ARG A 326 5.61 -19.63 -31.79
CA ARG A 326 4.34 -19.50 -32.53
C ARG A 326 3.16 -19.37 -31.58
N ILE A 327 3.13 -20.18 -30.53
CA ILE A 327 2.08 -20.15 -29.51
C ILE A 327 2.16 -18.85 -28.71
N ALA A 328 3.37 -18.42 -28.35
CA ALA A 328 3.59 -17.15 -27.66
C ALA A 328 3.05 -15.96 -28.45
N ASN A 329 3.35 -15.88 -29.75
CA ASN A 329 2.86 -14.80 -30.59
C ASN A 329 1.32 -14.79 -30.69
N GLN A 330 0.69 -15.97 -30.79
CA GLN A 330 -0.77 -16.07 -30.82
C GLN A 330 -1.38 -15.59 -29.48
N LEU A 331 -0.79 -15.97 -28.34
CA LEU A 331 -1.24 -15.53 -27.02
C LEU A 331 -1.09 -14.01 -26.85
N ILE A 332 0.04 -13.45 -27.26
CA ILE A 332 0.32 -12.00 -27.23
C ILE A 332 -0.70 -11.22 -28.05
N GLU A 333 -1.00 -11.66 -29.28
CA GLU A 333 -1.99 -10.98 -30.13
C GLU A 333 -3.41 -11.03 -29.54
N GLU A 334 -3.82 -12.15 -28.94
CA GLU A 334 -5.11 -12.24 -28.25
C GLU A 334 -5.15 -11.32 -27.00
N LEU A 335 -4.07 -11.24 -26.21
CA LEU A 335 -3.98 -10.36 -25.05
C LEU A 335 -4.00 -8.87 -25.45
N LYS A 336 -3.30 -8.51 -26.53
CA LYS A 336 -3.35 -7.15 -27.12
C LYS A 336 -4.75 -6.80 -27.62
N THR A 337 -5.47 -7.75 -28.21
CA THR A 337 -6.86 -7.57 -28.65
C THR A 337 -7.80 -7.31 -27.48
N LEU A 338 -7.48 -7.83 -26.29
CA LEU A 338 -8.21 -7.58 -25.05
C LEU A 338 -7.81 -6.26 -24.35
N GLY A 339 -6.82 -5.51 -24.89
CA GLY A 339 -6.43 -4.19 -24.40
C GLY A 339 -5.21 -4.15 -23.49
N LEU A 340 -4.53 -5.27 -23.26
CA LEU A 340 -3.30 -5.29 -22.45
C LEU A 340 -2.08 -4.85 -23.26
N ARG A 341 -1.16 -4.12 -22.62
CA ARG A 341 0.17 -3.78 -23.14
C ARG A 341 1.10 -4.97 -22.91
N VAL A 342 1.31 -5.77 -23.94
CA VAL A 342 2.06 -7.03 -23.84
C VAL A 342 3.21 -7.04 -24.84
N ASP A 343 4.38 -7.49 -24.40
CA ASP A 343 5.50 -7.73 -25.29
C ASP A 343 6.20 -9.05 -24.93
N ARG A 344 7.13 -9.46 -25.76
CA ARG A 344 7.86 -10.71 -25.58
C ARG A 344 9.24 -10.44 -25.01
N SER A 345 9.62 -11.23 -24.00
CA SER A 345 11.01 -11.28 -23.54
C SER A 345 11.89 -11.92 -24.62
N LEU A 346 12.93 -11.19 -25.03
CA LEU A 346 13.90 -11.66 -26.01
C LEU A 346 14.89 -12.60 -25.32
N SER A 347 14.68 -13.89 -25.43
CA SER A 347 15.56 -14.90 -24.82
C SER A 347 16.97 -14.84 -25.39
N GLY A 348 17.95 -14.49 -24.55
CA GLY A 348 19.38 -14.57 -24.86
C GLY A 348 20.09 -13.25 -25.13
N ASP A 349 19.47 -12.11 -24.87
CA ASP A 349 20.12 -10.80 -24.92
C ASP A 349 20.73 -10.46 -23.55
N PRO A 350 22.08 -10.44 -23.40
CA PRO A 350 22.73 -10.10 -22.13
C PRO A 350 22.42 -8.69 -21.65
N GLU A 351 22.18 -7.72 -22.54
CA GLU A 351 21.87 -6.34 -22.18
C GLU A 351 20.52 -6.21 -21.46
N PHE A 352 19.58 -7.13 -21.71
CA PHE A 352 18.28 -7.16 -21.04
C PHE A 352 18.38 -7.62 -19.57
N LEU A 353 19.41 -8.40 -19.22
CA LEU A 353 19.69 -8.85 -17.85
C LEU A 353 20.35 -7.78 -16.97
N GLU A 354 20.98 -6.77 -17.57
CA GLU A 354 21.68 -5.68 -16.87
C GLU A 354 20.82 -4.43 -16.65
N GLN A 355 19.63 -4.33 -17.27
CA GLN A 355 18.70 -3.23 -17.02
C GLN A 355 18.13 -3.33 -15.59
N SER A 356 18.33 -2.28 -14.81
CA SER A 356 17.97 -2.20 -13.40
C SER A 356 16.45 -2.09 -13.13
N SER A 357 15.61 -1.97 -14.16
CA SER A 357 14.15 -1.88 -14.03
C SER A 357 13.46 -2.99 -14.83
N ASP A 358 12.48 -3.66 -14.21
CA ASP A 358 11.62 -4.61 -14.92
C ASP A 358 10.62 -3.84 -15.79
N PRO A 359 10.53 -4.13 -17.11
CA PRO A 359 9.68 -3.36 -18.03
C PRO A 359 8.18 -3.68 -17.87
N ALA A 360 7.81 -4.73 -17.14
CA ALA A 360 6.44 -5.21 -17.04
C ALA A 360 5.99 -5.44 -15.60
N GLU A 361 4.71 -5.19 -15.36
CA GLU A 361 4.07 -5.45 -14.06
C GLU A 361 4.02 -6.95 -13.73
N HIS A 362 3.66 -7.78 -14.72
CA HIS A 362 3.55 -9.22 -14.56
C HIS A 362 4.45 -9.97 -15.55
N LEU A 363 4.84 -11.21 -15.20
CA LEU A 363 5.60 -12.09 -16.07
C LEU A 363 4.82 -13.37 -16.36
N CYS A 364 4.74 -13.76 -17.64
CA CYS A 364 4.15 -15.01 -18.10
C CYS A 364 5.23 -15.89 -18.74
N LEU A 365 5.50 -17.04 -18.16
CA LEU A 365 6.40 -18.04 -18.73
C LEU A 365 5.60 -19.05 -19.57
N ILE A 366 5.93 -19.21 -20.83
CA ILE A 366 5.45 -20.34 -21.64
C ILE A 366 6.49 -21.45 -21.56
N VAL A 367 6.10 -22.61 -21.06
CA VAL A 367 6.97 -23.76 -20.88
C VAL A 367 6.59 -24.86 -21.88
N ASP A 368 7.56 -25.28 -22.72
CA ASP A 368 7.41 -26.36 -23.70
C ASP A 368 8.43 -27.46 -23.41
N GLY A 369 8.02 -28.44 -22.63
CA GLY A 369 8.86 -29.55 -22.15
C GLY A 369 9.64 -29.18 -20.89
N VAL A 370 10.79 -28.53 -21.01
CA VAL A 370 11.69 -28.23 -19.88
C VAL A 370 11.93 -26.74 -19.77
N VAL A 371 11.89 -26.21 -18.54
CA VAL A 371 12.25 -24.81 -18.26
C VAL A 371 13.75 -24.61 -18.56
N SER A 372 14.06 -23.66 -19.42
CA SER A 372 15.44 -23.34 -19.74
C SER A 372 16.12 -22.64 -18.55
N ARG A 373 17.45 -22.74 -18.42
CA ARG A 373 18.22 -22.03 -17.38
C ARG A 373 17.95 -20.52 -17.41
N TRP A 374 17.76 -19.96 -18.59
CA TRP A 374 17.48 -18.55 -18.76
C TRP A 374 16.08 -18.20 -18.21
N GLN A 375 15.03 -18.96 -18.55
CA GLN A 375 13.69 -18.77 -18.00
C GLN A 375 13.66 -18.93 -16.48
N ALA A 376 14.40 -19.88 -15.93
CA ALA A 376 14.49 -20.06 -14.48
C ALA A 376 15.14 -18.82 -13.83
N SER A 377 16.25 -18.30 -14.38
CA SER A 377 16.93 -17.11 -13.88
C SER A 377 16.04 -15.85 -13.98
N GLU A 378 15.31 -15.69 -15.08
CA GLU A 378 14.36 -14.59 -15.28
C GLU A 378 13.22 -14.65 -14.25
N ALA A 379 12.65 -15.84 -14.04
CA ALA A 379 11.60 -16.06 -13.06
C ALA A 379 12.06 -15.79 -11.62
N GLU A 380 13.25 -16.29 -11.25
CA GLU A 380 13.84 -16.06 -9.92
C GLU A 380 14.11 -14.57 -9.66
N ARG A 381 14.64 -13.86 -10.66
CA ARG A 381 14.85 -12.41 -10.57
C ARG A 381 13.53 -11.68 -10.41
N PHE A 382 12.54 -12.01 -11.24
CA PHE A 382 11.21 -11.40 -11.19
C PHE A 382 10.54 -11.63 -9.83
N LEU A 383 10.55 -12.87 -9.31
CA LEU A 383 9.96 -13.20 -8.01
C LEU A 383 10.65 -12.47 -6.85
N ARG A 384 11.96 -12.28 -6.92
CA ARG A 384 12.71 -11.53 -5.91
C ARG A 384 12.24 -10.08 -5.86
N HIS A 385 12.11 -9.41 -7.00
CA HIS A 385 11.59 -8.04 -7.07
C HIS A 385 10.07 -7.98 -6.77
N ALA A 386 9.30 -9.00 -7.13
CA ALA A 386 7.88 -9.06 -6.83
C ALA A 386 7.58 -9.18 -5.33
N LEU A 387 8.45 -9.83 -4.56
CA LEU A 387 8.37 -9.87 -3.09
C LEU A 387 8.58 -8.49 -2.46
N ASP A 388 9.46 -7.68 -3.05
CA ASP A 388 9.78 -6.34 -2.54
C ASP A 388 8.69 -5.30 -2.88
N THR A 389 7.96 -5.50 -3.99
CA THR A 389 7.04 -4.49 -4.52
C THR A 389 5.55 -4.82 -4.30
N GLY A 390 5.20 -6.08 -4.07
CA GLY A 390 3.81 -6.55 -3.93
C GLY A 390 2.97 -6.41 -5.22
N GLY A 391 1.85 -7.13 -5.30
CA GLY A 391 0.90 -7.03 -6.45
C GLY A 391 1.35 -7.67 -7.76
N ARG A 392 2.64 -7.85 -7.99
CA ARG A 392 3.21 -8.48 -9.19
C ARG A 392 3.02 -9.99 -9.16
N GLN A 393 2.67 -10.57 -10.31
CA GLN A 393 2.41 -12.01 -10.41
C GLN A 393 3.23 -12.66 -11.53
N LEU A 394 3.66 -13.90 -11.25
CA LEU A 394 4.29 -14.78 -12.22
C LEU A 394 3.29 -15.86 -12.63
N PHE A 395 3.03 -15.96 -13.92
CA PHE A 395 2.15 -16.96 -14.51
C PHE A 395 2.95 -18.00 -15.28
N CYS A 396 2.52 -19.27 -15.24
CA CYS A 396 3.07 -20.33 -16.08
C CYS A 396 2.01 -20.87 -17.02
N VAL A 397 2.30 -20.85 -18.32
CA VAL A 397 1.49 -21.46 -19.37
C VAL A 397 2.21 -22.70 -19.88
N LEU A 398 1.68 -23.87 -19.58
CA LEU A 398 2.25 -25.15 -20.00
C LEU A 398 1.70 -25.52 -21.38
N THR A 399 2.57 -25.93 -22.29
CA THR A 399 2.11 -26.60 -23.54
C THR A 399 1.85 -28.07 -23.26
N GLY A 400 1.03 -28.73 -24.09
CA GLY A 400 0.64 -30.13 -23.90
C GLY A 400 1.76 -31.18 -23.91
N ARG A 401 3.02 -30.73 -23.93
CA ARG A 401 4.25 -31.54 -23.80
C ARG A 401 4.93 -31.44 -22.45
N THR A 402 4.35 -30.66 -21.53
CA THR A 402 5.00 -30.34 -20.22
C THR A 402 4.16 -30.91 -19.08
N ASP A 403 4.78 -31.77 -18.27
CA ASP A 403 4.19 -32.24 -17.02
C ASP A 403 4.55 -31.30 -15.87
N ARG A 404 3.61 -31.04 -14.96
CA ARG A 404 3.82 -30.21 -13.76
C ARG A 404 5.02 -30.67 -12.91
N GLU A 405 5.23 -31.98 -12.82
CA GLU A 405 6.32 -32.59 -12.06
C GLU A 405 7.72 -32.26 -12.63
N GLN A 406 7.81 -31.82 -13.89
CA GLN A 406 9.07 -31.46 -14.55
C GLN A 406 9.45 -30.00 -14.32
N LEU A 407 8.59 -29.20 -13.69
CA LEU A 407 8.88 -27.83 -13.35
C LEU A 407 9.82 -27.75 -12.14
N PRO A 408 10.69 -26.72 -12.07
CA PRO A 408 11.41 -26.38 -10.84
C PRO A 408 10.44 -26.21 -9.64
N PRO A 409 10.81 -26.64 -8.42
CA PRO A 409 9.92 -26.62 -7.26
C PRO A 409 9.24 -25.28 -7.01
N PHE A 410 9.94 -24.17 -7.21
CA PHE A 410 9.41 -22.83 -6.99
C PHE A 410 8.33 -22.41 -8.03
N LEU A 411 8.29 -23.06 -9.20
CA LEU A 411 7.25 -22.83 -10.22
C LEU A 411 6.06 -23.77 -10.07
N GLN A 412 6.21 -24.91 -9.39
CA GLN A 412 5.12 -25.89 -9.21
C GLN A 412 3.97 -25.34 -8.37
N ASN A 413 4.26 -24.42 -7.46
CA ASN A 413 3.26 -23.79 -6.57
C ASN A 413 2.59 -22.56 -7.16
N LEU A 414 2.92 -22.18 -8.39
CA LEU A 414 2.32 -21.05 -9.07
C LEU A 414 1.01 -21.45 -9.77
N ARG A 415 0.22 -20.43 -10.14
CA ARG A 415 -0.97 -20.63 -10.96
C ARG A 415 -0.58 -21.06 -12.36
N LEU A 416 -0.97 -22.28 -12.73
CA LEU A 416 -0.63 -22.92 -14.00
C LEU A 416 -1.82 -22.86 -14.96
N PHE A 417 -1.56 -22.52 -16.22
CA PHE A 417 -2.50 -22.57 -17.32
C PHE A 417 -2.02 -23.62 -18.30
N VAL A 418 -2.92 -24.42 -18.86
CA VAL A 418 -2.56 -25.47 -19.82
C VAL A 418 -3.06 -25.10 -21.22
N LEU A 419 -2.14 -25.07 -22.18
CA LEU A 419 -2.41 -24.92 -23.60
C LEU A 419 -2.30 -26.28 -24.26
N ASP A 420 -3.43 -26.94 -24.47
CA ASP A 420 -3.56 -28.20 -25.19
C ASP A 420 -4.47 -28.06 -26.42
N ALA A 421 -4.78 -29.19 -27.08
CA ALA A 421 -5.68 -29.21 -28.23
C ALA A 421 -7.12 -28.77 -27.90
N ALA A 422 -7.52 -28.82 -26.61
CA ALA A 422 -8.83 -28.41 -26.12
C ALA A 422 -8.86 -26.96 -25.68
N SER A 423 -7.75 -26.44 -25.14
CA SER A 423 -7.63 -25.08 -24.61
C SER A 423 -6.95 -24.14 -25.61
N ARG A 424 -7.75 -23.35 -26.31
CA ARG A 424 -7.25 -22.43 -27.35
C ARG A 424 -6.51 -21.22 -26.71
N PRO A 425 -5.50 -20.62 -27.38
CA PRO A 425 -4.80 -19.42 -26.90
C PRO A 425 -5.74 -18.29 -26.43
N ARG A 426 -6.87 -18.12 -27.09
CA ARG A 426 -7.91 -17.14 -26.74
C ARG A 426 -8.55 -17.37 -25.37
N GLN A 427 -8.70 -18.61 -24.95
CA GLN A 427 -9.29 -18.95 -23.65
C GLN A 427 -8.30 -18.62 -22.53
N VAL A 428 -7.03 -19.02 -22.71
CA VAL A 428 -5.94 -18.69 -21.77
C VAL A 428 -5.73 -17.18 -21.70
N ALA A 429 -5.78 -16.47 -22.84
CA ALA A 429 -5.68 -15.01 -22.88
C ALA A 429 -6.78 -14.33 -22.06
N ARG A 430 -8.04 -14.79 -22.13
CA ARG A 430 -9.13 -14.25 -21.32
C ARG A 430 -8.90 -14.47 -19.83
N GLN A 431 -8.50 -15.68 -19.43
CA GLN A 431 -8.21 -15.99 -18.03
C GLN A 431 -7.05 -15.14 -17.48
N LEU A 432 -5.99 -14.93 -18.26
CA LEU A 432 -4.88 -14.04 -17.88
C LEU A 432 -5.34 -12.58 -17.80
N HIS A 433 -6.13 -12.12 -18.77
CA HIS A 433 -6.67 -10.79 -18.79
C HIS A 433 -7.50 -10.48 -17.54
N GLU A 434 -8.44 -11.36 -17.17
CA GLU A 434 -9.27 -11.21 -15.96
C GLU A 434 -8.41 -11.05 -14.71
N ILE A 435 -7.32 -11.81 -14.56
CA ILE A 435 -6.46 -11.75 -13.39
C ILE A 435 -5.60 -10.48 -13.39
N VAL A 436 -5.10 -10.09 -14.55
CA VAL A 436 -4.24 -8.89 -14.70
C VAL A 436 -5.06 -7.60 -14.48
N THR A 437 -6.32 -7.56 -14.91
CA THR A 437 -7.19 -6.39 -14.80
C THR A 437 -7.91 -6.28 -13.47
N ASP A 438 -8.38 -7.40 -12.90
CA ASP A 438 -9.19 -7.41 -11.67
C ASP A 438 -8.34 -7.55 -10.39
N GLY A 439 -7.04 -7.78 -10.53
CA GLY A 439 -6.13 -8.05 -9.42
C GLY A 439 -6.30 -9.45 -8.82
N PRO A 440 -5.60 -9.76 -7.73
CA PRO A 440 -5.77 -11.03 -7.05
C PRO A 440 -7.22 -11.16 -6.57
N PRO A 441 -7.83 -12.37 -6.67
CA PRO A 441 -9.22 -12.60 -6.33
C PRO A 441 -9.52 -12.07 -4.93
N ASN A 442 -10.67 -11.43 -4.79
CA ASN A 442 -11.17 -10.91 -3.53
C ASN A 442 -11.05 -12.00 -2.44
N ARG A 443 -10.79 -11.64 -1.19
CA ARG A 443 -10.61 -12.58 -0.06
C ARG A 443 -11.69 -13.67 -0.04
N THR A 444 -12.92 -13.30 -0.40
CA THR A 444 -14.08 -14.21 -0.54
C THR A 444 -13.85 -15.31 -1.60
N ASP A 445 -13.24 -14.99 -2.74
CA ASP A 445 -12.97 -15.94 -3.81
C ASP A 445 -11.76 -16.83 -3.49
N ALA A 446 -10.76 -16.25 -2.78
CA ALA A 446 -9.61 -17.00 -2.29
C ALA A 446 -10.00 -17.99 -1.19
N ASP A 447 -10.88 -17.60 -0.26
CA ASP A 447 -11.42 -18.45 0.78
C ASP A 447 -12.29 -19.58 0.18
N GLN A 448 -13.09 -19.26 -0.83
CA GLN A 448 -13.88 -20.24 -1.56
C GLN A 448 -13.00 -21.27 -2.29
N ALA A 449 -11.90 -20.85 -2.89
CA ALA A 449 -10.93 -21.75 -3.53
C ALA A 449 -10.30 -22.71 -2.50
N VAL A 450 -9.88 -22.22 -1.34
CA VAL A 450 -9.34 -23.06 -0.26
C VAL A 450 -10.36 -24.09 0.22
N LEU A 451 -11.63 -23.72 0.36
CA LEU A 451 -12.70 -24.65 0.73
C LEU A 451 -12.93 -25.72 -0.34
N GLN A 452 -12.81 -25.37 -1.63
CA GLN A 452 -12.90 -26.30 -2.75
C GLN A 452 -11.74 -27.27 -2.77
N ASP A 453 -10.51 -26.77 -2.57
CA ASP A 453 -9.29 -27.59 -2.52
C ASP A 453 -9.34 -28.56 -1.34
N ALA A 454 -9.76 -28.10 -0.16
CA ALA A 454 -9.95 -28.95 1.00
C ALA A 454 -10.97 -30.08 0.75
N ALA A 455 -12.08 -29.77 0.09
CA ALA A 455 -13.08 -30.77 -0.28
C ALA A 455 -12.54 -31.77 -1.34
N ALA A 456 -11.66 -31.31 -2.24
CA ALA A 456 -11.01 -32.17 -3.24
C ALA A 456 -9.99 -33.10 -2.59
N ALA A 457 -9.12 -32.58 -1.70
CA ALA A 457 -8.13 -33.36 -0.98
C ALA A 457 -8.79 -34.47 -0.12
N LEU A 458 -9.88 -34.14 0.58
CA LEU A 458 -10.66 -35.11 1.36
C LEU A 458 -11.28 -36.21 0.50
N ARG A 459 -11.75 -35.88 -0.72
CA ARG A 459 -12.24 -36.89 -1.69
C ARG A 459 -11.13 -37.79 -2.20
N GLY A 460 -9.91 -37.25 -2.27
CA GLY A 460 -8.70 -37.97 -2.70
C GLY A 460 -8.16 -38.96 -1.65
N VAL A 461 -8.65 -38.97 -0.41
CA VAL A 461 -8.19 -39.89 0.62
C VAL A 461 -8.50 -41.34 0.20
N PRO A 462 -7.47 -42.22 0.03
CA PRO A 462 -7.66 -43.57 -0.47
C PRO A 462 -8.45 -44.45 0.52
N GLU A 463 -8.99 -45.54 0.04
CA GLU A 463 -9.70 -46.54 0.89
C GLU A 463 -8.75 -47.40 1.71
N GLU A 464 -7.51 -47.56 1.22
CA GLU A 464 -6.49 -48.40 1.85
C GLU A 464 -5.12 -47.70 1.82
N LEU A 465 -4.38 -47.72 2.92
CA LEU A 465 -3.03 -47.22 3.05
C LEU A 465 -2.00 -48.33 3.28
N THR A 466 -0.75 -48.10 2.88
CA THR A 466 0.36 -49.07 3.01
C THR A 466 0.87 -49.27 4.45
N HIS A 467 0.56 -48.35 5.37
CA HIS A 467 0.99 -48.40 6.77
C HIS A 467 -0.18 -48.08 7.73
N GLN A 468 -0.43 -48.95 8.68
CA GLN A 468 -1.50 -48.77 9.68
C GLN A 468 -1.34 -47.47 10.51
N GLY A 469 -0.08 -47.09 10.83
CA GLY A 469 0.20 -45.85 11.58
C GLY A 469 -0.16 -44.55 10.85
N ARG A 470 -0.25 -44.56 9.52
CA ARG A 470 -0.65 -43.37 8.72
C ARG A 470 -2.11 -43.00 8.88
N TRP A 471 -2.97 -43.99 9.16
CA TRP A 471 -4.39 -43.72 9.43
C TRP A 471 -4.59 -42.84 10.67
N ALA A 472 -3.75 -42.98 11.68
CA ALA A 472 -3.80 -42.08 12.84
C ALA A 472 -3.46 -40.64 12.50
N ILE A 473 -2.51 -40.44 11.58
CA ILE A 473 -2.14 -39.10 11.11
C ILE A 473 -3.26 -38.51 10.26
N VAL A 474 -3.80 -39.26 9.29
CA VAL A 474 -4.95 -38.84 8.45
C VAL A 474 -6.15 -38.49 9.34
N GLU A 475 -6.48 -39.33 10.33
CA GLU A 475 -7.59 -39.07 11.25
C GLU A 475 -7.37 -37.77 12.06
N GLN A 476 -6.15 -37.55 12.54
CA GLN A 476 -5.81 -36.30 13.26
C GLN A 476 -5.91 -35.09 12.34
N THR A 477 -5.31 -35.12 11.12
CA THR A 477 -5.38 -34.04 10.14
C THR A 477 -6.83 -33.68 9.80
N VAL A 478 -7.70 -34.69 9.59
CA VAL A 478 -9.13 -34.45 9.28
C VAL A 478 -9.88 -33.83 10.48
N ARG A 479 -9.51 -34.19 11.73
CA ARG A 479 -10.06 -33.53 12.91
C ARG A 479 -9.61 -32.07 13.04
N ASP A 480 -8.32 -31.81 12.75
CA ASP A 480 -7.76 -30.46 12.79
C ASP A 480 -8.37 -29.58 11.68
N MET A 481 -8.59 -30.12 10.48
CA MET A 481 -9.35 -29.44 9.41
C MET A 481 -10.78 -29.11 9.84
N THR A 482 -11.42 -30.00 10.61
CA THR A 482 -12.75 -29.74 11.16
C THR A 482 -12.72 -28.59 12.16
N ALA A 483 -11.75 -28.57 13.05
CA ALA A 483 -11.57 -27.49 14.02
C ALA A 483 -11.25 -26.14 13.34
N ALA A 484 -10.36 -26.13 12.34
CA ALA A 484 -10.05 -24.94 11.54
C ALA A 484 -11.30 -24.40 10.82
N LEU A 485 -12.13 -25.28 10.25
CA LEU A 485 -13.39 -24.88 9.63
C LEU A 485 -14.37 -24.29 10.64
N ASP A 486 -14.46 -24.83 11.85
CA ASP A 486 -15.34 -24.34 12.93
C ASP A 486 -14.90 -22.97 13.45
N GLN A 487 -13.61 -22.75 13.53
CA GLN A 487 -13.02 -21.47 13.95
C GLN A 487 -12.99 -20.41 12.82
N GLY A 488 -13.27 -20.83 11.58
CA GLY A 488 -13.18 -19.95 10.41
C GLY A 488 -11.75 -19.63 10.00
N ASP A 489 -10.77 -20.42 10.46
CA ASP A 489 -9.35 -20.26 10.14
C ASP A 489 -9.04 -20.90 8.79
N VAL A 490 -9.21 -20.10 7.71
CA VAL A 490 -9.00 -20.54 6.32
C VAL A 490 -7.50 -20.76 6.03
N ALA A 491 -6.60 -20.02 6.70
CA ALA A 491 -5.17 -20.20 6.53
C ALA A 491 -4.70 -21.55 7.05
N LEU A 492 -5.11 -21.90 8.27
CA LEU A 492 -4.84 -23.21 8.87
C LEU A 492 -5.47 -24.34 8.05
N LEU A 493 -6.70 -24.15 7.56
CA LEU A 493 -7.37 -25.13 6.70
C LEU A 493 -6.58 -25.39 5.40
N LYS A 494 -5.98 -24.35 4.80
CA LYS A 494 -5.12 -24.48 3.62
C LYS A 494 -3.87 -25.30 3.91
N ASP A 495 -3.17 -25.04 5.02
CA ASP A 495 -1.97 -25.78 5.41
C ASP A 495 -2.28 -27.25 5.67
N LEU A 496 -3.35 -27.53 6.40
CA LEU A 496 -3.82 -28.90 6.65
C LEU A 496 -4.28 -29.64 5.38
N THR A 497 -4.75 -28.90 4.39
CA THR A 497 -5.10 -29.47 3.06
C THR A 497 -3.86 -29.99 2.35
N VAL A 498 -2.77 -29.21 2.36
CA VAL A 498 -1.47 -29.62 1.78
C VAL A 498 -0.91 -30.83 2.54
N ASP A 499 -0.99 -30.84 3.87
CA ASP A 499 -0.55 -31.98 4.68
C ASP A 499 -1.32 -33.27 4.33
N LEU A 500 -2.64 -33.15 4.13
CA LEU A 500 -3.49 -34.28 3.75
C LEU A 500 -3.13 -34.80 2.34
N GLU A 501 -2.86 -33.93 1.37
CA GLU A 501 -2.44 -34.31 0.02
C GLU A 501 -1.09 -35.05 0.04
N LEU A 502 -0.13 -34.58 0.82
CA LEU A 502 1.16 -35.24 1.01
C LEU A 502 1.04 -36.66 1.61
N LEU A 503 0.02 -36.89 2.43
CA LEU A 503 -0.27 -38.22 2.97
C LEU A 503 -0.91 -39.15 1.94
N ASN A 504 -1.59 -38.61 0.93
CA ASN A 504 -2.29 -39.39 -0.12
C ASN A 504 -1.35 -39.88 -1.25
N ASP A 505 -0.19 -39.23 -1.46
CA ASP A 505 0.63 -39.37 -2.69
C ASP A 505 1.66 -40.50 -2.68
N VAL A 506 1.59 -41.47 -1.73
CA VAL A 506 2.60 -42.55 -1.65
C VAL A 506 2.12 -43.83 -2.32
N ARG A 507 2.48 -44.01 -3.59
CA ARG A 507 2.45 -45.29 -4.29
C ARG A 507 3.60 -46.19 -3.80
N ALA A 508 3.32 -47.15 -2.90
CA ALA A 508 4.25 -48.18 -2.50
C ALA A 508 3.64 -49.58 -2.65
N ASN A 509 4.42 -50.52 -3.17
CA ASN A 509 4.07 -51.95 -3.21
C ASN A 509 4.23 -52.54 -1.78
N GLY A 510 3.13 -52.80 -1.09
CA GLY A 510 3.12 -53.36 0.26
C GLY A 510 1.73 -53.82 0.72
N SER A 511 1.63 -54.41 1.93
CA SER A 511 0.36 -54.78 2.56
C SER A 511 -0.53 -53.54 2.74
N ARG A 512 -1.82 -53.68 2.39
CA ARG A 512 -2.80 -52.59 2.45
C ARG A 512 -3.67 -52.72 3.68
N PHE A 513 -3.92 -51.58 4.35
CA PHE A 513 -4.74 -51.51 5.57
C PHE A 513 -5.95 -50.63 5.28
N ALA A 514 -7.14 -51.12 5.52
CA ALA A 514 -8.38 -50.39 5.35
C ALA A 514 -8.52 -49.25 6.36
N ALA A 515 -9.27 -48.23 5.98
CA ALA A 515 -9.57 -47.09 6.85
C ALA A 515 -10.24 -47.52 8.15
N PRO A 516 -9.98 -46.86 9.29
CA PRO A 516 -10.67 -47.08 10.55
C PRO A 516 -12.19 -46.94 10.41
N ALA A 517 -12.95 -47.80 11.15
CA ALA A 517 -14.40 -47.73 11.13
C ALA A 517 -14.90 -46.35 11.57
N GLY A 518 -15.73 -45.71 10.74
CA GLY A 518 -16.28 -44.38 10.99
C GLY A 518 -15.49 -43.21 10.42
N LEU A 519 -14.21 -43.37 10.07
CA LEU A 519 -13.41 -42.26 9.47
C LEU A 519 -13.99 -41.78 8.13
N ARG A 520 -14.46 -42.72 7.28
CA ARG A 520 -15.08 -42.38 6.01
C ARG A 520 -16.33 -41.54 6.19
N ALA A 521 -17.22 -41.95 7.09
CA ALA A 521 -18.43 -41.18 7.42
C ALA A 521 -18.10 -39.79 7.98
N TYR A 522 -16.99 -39.66 8.71
CA TYR A 522 -16.52 -38.37 9.22
C TYR A 522 -15.98 -37.47 8.10
N ILE A 523 -15.21 -38.03 7.18
CA ILE A 523 -14.71 -37.31 5.97
C ILE A 523 -15.91 -36.83 5.13
N ASP A 524 -16.89 -37.67 4.85
CA ASP A 524 -18.07 -37.33 4.06
C ASP A 524 -18.90 -36.22 4.75
N ALA A 525 -19.02 -36.26 6.09
CA ALA A 525 -19.67 -35.20 6.85
C ALA A 525 -18.93 -33.85 6.73
N LEU A 526 -17.58 -33.87 6.76
CA LEU A 526 -16.77 -32.66 6.61
C LEU A 526 -16.88 -32.10 5.18
N ILE A 527 -16.84 -32.96 4.14
CA ILE A 527 -17.05 -32.55 2.75
C ILE A 527 -18.42 -31.86 2.57
N ASN A 528 -19.47 -32.41 3.16
CA ASN A 528 -20.81 -31.81 3.10
C ASN A 528 -20.89 -30.45 3.82
N ARG A 529 -20.09 -30.26 4.87
CA ARG A 529 -19.99 -28.97 5.58
C ARG A 529 -19.25 -27.94 4.76
N LEU A 530 -18.16 -28.33 4.09
CA LEU A 530 -17.41 -27.48 3.18
C LEU A 530 -18.30 -27.01 2.02
N HIS A 531 -19.06 -27.91 1.39
CA HIS A 531 -19.97 -27.54 0.31
C HIS A 531 -21.04 -26.54 0.76
N ARG A 532 -21.66 -26.73 1.93
CA ARG A 532 -22.63 -25.75 2.46
C ARG A 532 -22.00 -24.38 2.73
N ARG A 533 -20.73 -24.34 3.14
CA ARG A 533 -20.02 -23.09 3.34
C ARG A 533 -19.66 -22.42 2.02
N ILE A 534 -19.28 -23.18 1.00
CA ILE A 534 -19.07 -22.69 -0.38
C ILE A 534 -20.36 -22.07 -0.96
N GLU A 535 -21.51 -22.74 -0.78
CA GLU A 535 -22.82 -22.24 -1.22
C GLU A 535 -23.21 -20.92 -0.51
N ALA A 536 -22.80 -20.74 0.76
CA ALA A 536 -23.04 -19.50 1.51
C ALA A 536 -22.21 -18.31 1.03
N TYR A 537 -21.10 -18.54 0.30
CA TYR A 537 -20.33 -17.48 -0.36
C TYR A 537 -20.88 -17.10 -1.74
N THR A 538 -21.76 -17.93 -2.33
CA THR A 538 -22.31 -17.75 -3.69
C THR A 538 -23.68 -17.07 -3.66
N ASN A 539 -24.35 -17.01 -2.51
CA ASN A 539 -25.62 -16.32 -2.25
C ASN A 539 -25.39 -14.99 -1.51
#